data_e2348305587b8bf4ce761baf1477b98c
#
_entry.id   e2348305587b8bf4ce761baf1477b98c
#
_cell.length_a   1.000
_cell.length_b   1.000
_cell.length_c   1.000
_cell.angle_alpha   90.00
_cell.angle_beta   90.00
_cell.angle_gamma   90.00
#
_symmetry.space_group_name_H-M   'P 1'
#
loop_
_entity.id
_entity.type
_entity.pdbx_description
1 polymer ?
#
loop_
_entity_poly.entity_id
_entity_poly.type
_entity_poly.pdbx_seq_one_letter_code
_entity_poly.pdbx_strand_id
1 'polypeptide(L)'
;MAINIDKVYKTVLVILEQEKRGVLTPTEFGKIATQSQAEVFTSYFDELNQLLRMPQTSLAYADRMSLLDEKISLFKRNESLTIANSTVTPSASVQELGSVVYTANTPAREVQRIQQQDIYTTNESPLTAPSSFYPVYTYENKVIKIYPLTLTGTVQLNYLKFPSDPKWGFTIDPELGNYIYN
;
A
#
# COMPACT_ATOMS: atom_id res chain seq x y z
N MET A 1 -10.35 -14.60 -2.50
CA MET A 1 -10.80 -15.35 -3.69
C MET A 1 -10.19 -14.69 -4.92
N ALA A 2 -9.46 -15.43 -5.76
CA ALA A 2 -8.87 -14.85 -6.98
C ALA A 2 -9.98 -14.61 -8.01
N ILE A 3 -10.02 -13.42 -8.59
CA ILE A 3 -10.97 -13.07 -9.64
C ILE A 3 -10.38 -13.51 -10.97
N ASN A 4 -11.18 -14.25 -11.76
CA ASN A 4 -10.78 -14.65 -13.11
C ASN A 4 -10.98 -13.47 -14.08
N ILE A 5 -9.87 -12.91 -14.55
CA ILE A 5 -9.85 -11.72 -15.42
C ILE A 5 -10.50 -12.01 -16.78
N ASP A 6 -10.35 -13.20 -17.34
CA ASP A 6 -11.00 -13.61 -18.60
C ASP A 6 -12.54 -13.54 -18.49
N LYS A 7 -13.09 -13.99 -17.35
CA LYS A 7 -14.53 -13.91 -17.11
C LYS A 7 -15.02 -12.47 -17.06
N VAL A 8 -14.27 -11.60 -16.40
CA VAL A 8 -14.59 -10.15 -16.31
C VAL A 8 -14.57 -9.52 -17.70
N TYR A 9 -13.51 -9.79 -18.48
CA TYR A 9 -13.40 -9.28 -19.85
C TYR A 9 -14.56 -9.72 -20.74
N LYS A 10 -14.91 -11.02 -20.74
CA LYS A 10 -16.06 -11.53 -21.51
C LYS A 10 -17.36 -10.87 -21.09
N THR A 11 -17.54 -10.61 -19.81
CA THR A 11 -18.73 -9.88 -19.32
C THR A 11 -18.77 -8.45 -19.86
N VAL A 12 -17.63 -7.75 -19.85
CA VAL A 12 -17.53 -6.38 -20.40
C VAL A 12 -17.80 -6.38 -21.91
N LEU A 13 -17.28 -7.36 -22.67
CA LEU A 13 -17.58 -7.48 -24.10
C LEU A 13 -19.05 -7.67 -24.36
N VAL A 14 -19.72 -8.55 -23.61
CA VAL A 14 -21.18 -8.77 -23.78
C VAL A 14 -21.96 -7.47 -23.55
N ILE A 15 -21.58 -6.67 -22.55
CA ILE A 15 -22.21 -5.37 -22.29
C ILE A 15 -21.96 -4.41 -23.46
N LEU A 16 -20.73 -4.34 -23.98
CA LEU A 16 -20.39 -3.48 -25.12
C LEU A 16 -21.09 -3.89 -26.42
N GLU A 17 -21.19 -5.18 -26.68
CA GLU A 17 -21.91 -5.70 -27.85
C GLU A 17 -23.40 -5.38 -27.79
N GLN A 18 -24.03 -5.47 -26.60
CA GLN A 18 -25.43 -5.08 -26.41
C GLN A 18 -25.65 -3.59 -26.69
N GLU A 19 -24.68 -2.75 -26.33
CA GLU A 19 -24.74 -1.31 -26.58
C GLU A 19 -24.24 -0.88 -27.96
N LYS A 20 -23.76 -1.81 -28.78
CA LYS A 20 -23.16 -1.58 -30.12
C LYS A 20 -22.00 -0.58 -30.13
N ARG A 21 -21.19 -0.54 -29.06
CA ARG A 21 -20.11 0.43 -28.83
C ARG A 21 -18.72 0.02 -29.29
N GLY A 22 -18.60 -1.08 -30.07
CA GLY A 22 -17.33 -1.47 -30.68
C GLY A 22 -16.57 -2.56 -29.90
N VAL A 23 -15.36 -2.85 -30.36
CA VAL A 23 -14.50 -3.91 -29.83
C VAL A 23 -13.50 -3.31 -28.87
N LEU A 24 -13.41 -3.84 -27.65
CA LEU A 24 -12.41 -3.48 -26.65
C LEU A 24 -11.21 -4.44 -26.79
N THR A 25 -10.02 -3.89 -27.01
CA THR A 25 -8.80 -4.69 -27.08
C THR A 25 -8.33 -5.08 -25.66
N PRO A 26 -7.60 -6.21 -25.51
CA PRO A 26 -7.05 -6.62 -24.21
C PRO A 26 -6.15 -5.58 -23.56
N THR A 27 -5.40 -4.83 -24.36
CA THR A 27 -4.51 -3.76 -23.87
C THR A 27 -5.30 -2.57 -23.31
N GLU A 28 -6.37 -2.17 -23.98
CA GLU A 28 -7.27 -1.12 -23.50
C GLU A 28 -7.99 -1.55 -22.25
N PHE A 29 -8.49 -2.79 -22.22
CA PHE A 29 -9.08 -3.37 -21.01
C PHE A 29 -8.11 -3.35 -19.84
N GLY A 30 -6.85 -3.75 -20.02
CA GLY A 30 -5.83 -3.72 -18.97
C GLY A 30 -5.64 -2.32 -18.38
N LYS A 31 -5.57 -1.29 -19.22
CA LYS A 31 -5.45 0.11 -18.76
C LYS A 31 -6.66 0.57 -17.95
N ILE A 32 -7.87 0.30 -18.46
CA ILE A 32 -9.11 0.66 -17.77
C ILE A 32 -9.24 -0.10 -16.44
N ALA A 33 -8.92 -1.41 -16.43
CA ALA A 33 -8.96 -2.22 -15.22
C ALA A 33 -7.98 -1.73 -14.15
N THR A 34 -6.76 -1.34 -14.52
CA THR A 34 -5.78 -0.74 -13.60
C THR A 34 -6.31 0.57 -12.99
N GLN A 35 -6.88 1.44 -13.82
CA GLN A 35 -7.45 2.70 -13.35
C GLN A 35 -8.64 2.45 -12.41
N SER A 36 -9.59 1.61 -12.80
CA SER A 36 -10.75 1.27 -11.95
C SER A 36 -10.34 0.65 -10.62
N GLN A 37 -9.31 -0.20 -10.62
CA GLN A 37 -8.76 -0.78 -9.40
C GLN A 37 -8.15 0.28 -8.48
N ALA A 38 -7.44 1.27 -9.04
CA ALA A 38 -6.89 2.38 -8.27
C ALA A 38 -7.99 3.26 -7.67
N GLU A 39 -9.06 3.53 -8.43
CA GLU A 39 -10.22 4.29 -7.95
C GLU A 39 -10.95 3.57 -6.81
N VAL A 40 -11.19 2.26 -6.94
CA VAL A 40 -11.80 1.43 -5.87
C VAL A 40 -10.90 1.41 -4.63
N PHE A 41 -9.60 1.27 -4.82
CA PHE A 41 -8.64 1.31 -3.71
C PHE A 41 -8.71 2.65 -2.96
N THR A 42 -8.72 3.77 -3.69
CA THR A 42 -8.83 5.11 -3.08
C THR A 42 -10.17 5.31 -2.37
N SER A 43 -11.27 4.81 -2.95
CA SER A 43 -12.60 4.94 -2.35
C SER A 43 -12.72 4.29 -0.97
N TYR A 44 -11.97 3.22 -0.69
CA TYR A 44 -11.96 2.60 0.66
C TYR A 44 -11.39 3.53 1.72
N PHE A 45 -10.39 4.35 1.38
CA PHE A 45 -9.83 5.33 2.33
C PHE A 45 -10.74 6.54 2.50
N ASP A 46 -11.41 6.96 1.44
CA ASP A 46 -12.41 8.03 1.52
C ASP A 46 -13.59 7.61 2.40
N GLU A 47 -14.07 6.37 2.24
CA GLU A 47 -15.10 5.80 3.09
C GLU A 47 -14.65 5.69 4.55
N LEU A 48 -13.40 5.26 4.80
CA LEU A 48 -12.80 5.22 6.13
C LEU A 48 -12.78 6.62 6.77
N ASN A 49 -12.29 7.61 6.03
CA ASN A 49 -12.23 9.00 6.50
C ASN A 49 -13.62 9.57 6.81
N GLN A 50 -14.63 9.23 6.02
CA GLN A 50 -16.01 9.62 6.26
C GLN A 50 -16.56 8.96 7.54
N LEU A 51 -16.34 7.67 7.71
CA LEU A 51 -16.78 6.95 8.90
C LEU A 51 -16.12 7.47 10.18
N LEU A 52 -14.83 7.80 10.14
CA LEU A 52 -14.11 8.36 11.30
C LEU A 52 -14.65 9.73 11.74
N ARG A 53 -15.31 10.46 10.85
CA ARG A 53 -15.96 11.76 11.16
C ARG A 53 -17.39 11.63 11.69
N MET A 54 -18.00 10.45 11.55
CA MET A 54 -19.35 10.20 12.04
C MET A 54 -19.37 9.93 13.55
N PRO A 55 -20.46 10.27 14.26
CA PRO A 55 -20.63 9.92 15.67
C PRO A 55 -20.64 8.40 15.85
N GLN A 56 -19.79 7.90 16.72
CA GLN A 56 -19.59 6.46 16.98
C GLN A 56 -20.69 5.86 17.90
N THR A 57 -21.94 6.13 17.65
CA THR A 57 -23.04 5.83 18.57
C THR A 57 -23.87 4.61 18.19
N SER A 58 -23.63 3.95 17.06
CA SER A 58 -24.48 2.84 16.61
C SER A 58 -23.71 1.55 16.32
N LEU A 59 -24.36 0.41 16.54
CA LEU A 59 -23.85 -0.92 16.17
C LEU A 59 -23.56 -1.00 14.66
N ALA A 60 -24.39 -0.35 13.83
CA ALA A 60 -24.16 -0.29 12.38
C ALA A 60 -22.84 0.40 11.99
N TYR A 61 -22.36 1.33 12.82
CA TYR A 61 -21.03 1.94 12.65
C TYR A 61 -19.90 0.91 12.87
N ALA A 62 -19.98 0.15 13.95
CA ALA A 62 -18.99 -0.87 14.27
C ALA A 62 -18.90 -1.95 13.19
N ASP A 63 -20.04 -2.41 12.67
CA ASP A 63 -20.11 -3.40 11.59
C ASP A 63 -19.49 -2.87 10.30
N ARG A 64 -19.78 -1.62 9.93
CA ARG A 64 -19.18 -0.97 8.74
C ARG A 64 -17.66 -0.81 8.88
N MET A 65 -17.19 -0.38 10.05
CA MET A 65 -15.75 -0.25 10.32
C MET A 65 -15.06 -1.61 10.20
N SER A 66 -15.62 -2.66 10.76
CA SER A 66 -15.08 -4.01 10.68
C SER A 66 -14.99 -4.51 9.24
N LEU A 67 -16.04 -4.34 8.45
CA LEU A 67 -16.06 -4.72 7.03
C LEU A 67 -15.04 -3.93 6.20
N LEU A 68 -14.87 -2.64 6.50
CA LEU A 68 -13.91 -1.80 5.80
C LEU A 68 -12.47 -2.14 6.17
N ASP A 69 -12.21 -2.39 7.46
CA ASP A 69 -10.90 -2.85 7.92
C ASP A 69 -10.51 -4.21 7.32
N GLU A 70 -11.48 -5.12 7.16
CA GLU A 70 -11.28 -6.38 6.46
C GLU A 70 -10.88 -6.16 5.00
N LYS A 71 -11.55 -5.26 4.26
CA LYS A 71 -11.20 -4.91 2.89
C LYS A 71 -9.79 -4.30 2.80
N ILE A 72 -9.47 -3.36 3.69
CA ILE A 72 -8.16 -2.70 3.73
C ILE A 72 -7.07 -3.70 4.16
N SER A 73 -7.39 -4.69 5.00
CA SER A 73 -6.43 -5.69 5.48
C SER A 73 -5.77 -6.47 4.35
N LEU A 74 -6.44 -6.63 3.21
CA LEU A 74 -5.90 -7.28 2.02
C LEU A 74 -4.66 -6.55 1.46
N PHE A 75 -4.53 -5.26 1.74
CA PHE A 75 -3.43 -4.40 1.28
C PHE A 75 -2.37 -4.16 2.35
N LYS A 76 -2.67 -4.49 3.62
CA LYS A 76 -1.70 -4.41 4.72
C LYS A 76 -0.59 -5.45 4.51
N ARG A 77 0.65 -4.99 4.55
CA ARG A 77 1.85 -5.84 4.43
C ARG A 77 2.88 -5.44 5.46
N ASN A 78 3.74 -6.37 5.78
CA ASN A 78 4.91 -6.13 6.59
C ASN A 78 6.18 -6.58 5.83
N GLU A 79 7.26 -5.89 6.05
CA GLU A 79 8.56 -6.17 5.45
C GLU A 79 9.63 -5.94 6.50
N SER A 80 10.58 -6.89 6.61
CA SER A 80 11.73 -6.76 7.49
C SER A 80 12.94 -6.34 6.67
N LEU A 81 13.51 -5.18 7.01
CA LEU A 81 14.64 -4.59 6.30
C LEU A 81 15.80 -4.36 7.26
N THR A 82 17.02 -4.55 6.75
CA THR A 82 18.24 -4.25 7.51
C THR A 82 18.61 -2.79 7.35
N ILE A 83 19.01 -2.16 8.45
CA ILE A 83 19.49 -0.78 8.45
C ILE A 83 20.88 -0.77 7.81
N ALA A 84 21.03 -0.03 6.70
CA ALA A 84 22.28 0.20 6.02
C ALA A 84 22.61 1.71 6.06
N ASN A 85 23.76 2.09 6.63
CA ASN A 85 24.16 3.49 6.77
C ASN A 85 23.07 4.38 7.39
N SER A 86 22.40 3.89 8.43
CA SER A 86 21.28 4.57 9.11
C SER A 86 20.06 4.83 8.21
N THR A 87 20.00 4.24 7.05
CA THR A 87 18.91 4.38 6.10
C THR A 87 18.25 3.03 5.80
N VAL A 88 16.97 3.09 5.52
CA VAL A 88 16.16 1.96 5.06
C VAL A 88 15.33 2.42 3.88
N THR A 89 15.40 1.69 2.79
CA THR A 89 14.61 1.98 1.60
C THR A 89 13.49 0.95 1.49
N PRO A 90 12.24 1.35 1.70
CA PRO A 90 11.09 0.48 1.52
C PRO A 90 10.94 0.02 0.06
N SER A 91 10.22 -1.08 -0.14
CA SER A 91 9.87 -1.56 -1.48
C SER A 91 9.13 -0.47 -2.29
N ALA A 92 9.34 -0.43 -3.60
CA ALA A 92 8.68 0.53 -4.50
C ALA A 92 7.13 0.42 -4.50
N SER A 93 6.59 -0.70 -4.02
CA SER A 93 5.14 -0.95 -3.95
C SER A 93 4.47 -0.35 -2.71
N VAL A 94 5.22 0.32 -1.82
CA VAL A 94 4.68 1.00 -0.64
C VAL A 94 3.91 2.24 -1.07
N GLN A 95 2.63 2.27 -0.76
CA GLN A 95 1.76 3.43 -0.97
C GLN A 95 1.80 4.35 0.24
N GLU A 96 1.57 3.79 1.40
CA GLU A 96 1.55 4.53 2.66
C GLU A 96 2.30 3.76 3.73
N LEU A 97 3.19 4.45 4.44
CA LEU A 97 3.94 3.90 5.56
C LEU A 97 3.08 4.00 6.82
N GLY A 98 2.82 2.87 7.45
CA GLY A 98 2.15 2.81 8.75
C GLY A 98 3.16 2.96 9.90
N SER A 99 3.45 1.88 10.60
CA SER A 99 4.40 1.88 11.72
C SER A 99 5.75 1.29 11.33
N VAL A 100 6.78 1.80 11.96
CA VAL A 100 8.16 1.29 11.86
C VAL A 100 8.54 0.74 13.23
N VAL A 101 8.92 -0.54 13.30
CA VAL A 101 9.26 -1.22 14.54
C VAL A 101 10.71 -1.68 14.49
N TYR A 102 11.51 -1.27 15.47
CA TYR A 102 12.87 -1.75 15.64
C TYR A 102 12.87 -3.07 16.39
N THR A 103 13.32 -4.12 15.74
CA THR A 103 13.20 -5.50 16.24
C THR A 103 14.46 -6.03 16.89
N ALA A 104 15.60 -5.32 16.80
CA ALA A 104 16.85 -5.76 17.43
C ALA A 104 16.85 -5.60 18.95
N ASN A 105 15.96 -4.78 19.50
CA ASN A 105 15.76 -4.67 20.94
C ASN A 105 14.77 -5.72 21.47
N THR A 106 14.96 -6.13 22.71
CA THR A 106 14.00 -6.98 23.43
C THR A 106 13.48 -6.24 24.66
N PRO A 107 12.18 -5.84 24.68
CA PRO A 107 11.16 -6.00 23.65
C PRO A 107 11.36 -5.09 22.41
N ALA A 108 10.80 -5.49 21.28
CA ALA A 108 10.76 -4.68 20.07
C ALA A 108 10.08 -3.32 20.33
N ARG A 109 10.55 -2.26 19.71
CA ARG A 109 10.08 -0.91 19.98
C ARG A 109 9.64 -0.21 18.70
N GLU A 110 8.55 0.50 18.79
CA GLU A 110 8.12 1.39 17.72
C GLU A 110 9.06 2.57 17.59
N VAL A 111 9.44 2.90 16.36
CA VAL A 111 10.29 4.04 16.04
C VAL A 111 9.39 5.22 15.76
N GLN A 112 9.55 6.30 16.50
CA GLN A 112 8.71 7.49 16.38
C GLN A 112 9.07 8.30 15.12
N ARG A 113 8.07 8.72 14.36
CA ARG A 113 8.28 9.62 13.22
C ARG A 113 8.45 11.06 13.71
N ILE A 114 9.51 11.72 13.22
CA ILE A 114 9.77 13.14 13.46
C ILE A 114 9.91 13.86 12.12
N GLN A 115 9.52 15.12 12.08
CA GLN A 115 9.71 15.96 10.89
C GLN A 115 11.19 16.37 10.78
N GLN A 116 11.65 16.57 9.55
CA GLN A 116 13.06 16.89 9.27
C GLN A 116 13.51 18.18 9.97
N GLN A 117 12.63 19.16 10.05
CA GLN A 117 12.93 20.45 10.69
C GLN A 117 13.18 20.31 12.20
N ASP A 118 12.57 19.31 12.85
CA ASP A 118 12.63 19.14 14.30
C ASP A 118 13.78 18.24 14.75
N ILE A 119 14.42 17.51 13.82
CA ILE A 119 15.46 16.53 14.17
C ILE A 119 16.69 17.16 14.81
N TYR A 120 17.08 18.36 14.36
CA TYR A 120 18.24 19.04 14.91
C TYR A 120 18.00 19.48 16.36
N THR A 121 16.85 20.09 16.62
CA THR A 121 16.44 20.50 17.97
C THR A 121 16.30 19.30 18.90
N THR A 122 15.76 18.21 18.40
CA THR A 122 15.61 16.96 19.16
C THR A 122 16.96 16.34 19.51
N ASN A 123 17.95 16.40 18.61
CA ASN A 123 19.29 15.87 18.84
C ASN A 123 20.12 16.72 19.81
N GLU A 124 19.88 18.03 19.88
CA GLU A 124 20.62 18.94 20.77
C GLU A 124 20.19 18.80 22.22
N SER A 125 18.97 18.40 22.48
CA SER A 125 18.44 18.27 23.83
C SER A 125 18.84 16.93 24.45
N PRO A 126 19.55 16.92 25.60
CA PRO A 126 19.95 15.68 26.28
C PRO A 126 18.77 14.78 26.70
N LEU A 127 17.58 15.36 26.88
CA LEU A 127 16.37 14.64 27.30
C LEU A 127 15.61 14.01 26.14
N THR A 128 15.66 14.61 24.95
CA THR A 128 14.91 14.19 23.79
C THR A 128 15.77 13.54 22.70
N ALA A 129 17.10 13.55 22.90
CA ALA A 129 18.03 12.96 21.94
C ALA A 129 17.72 11.47 21.72
N PRO A 130 17.62 11.04 20.44
CA PRO A 130 17.35 9.65 20.10
C PRO A 130 18.41 8.71 20.67
N SER A 131 17.96 7.61 21.20
CA SER A 131 18.81 6.55 21.72
C SER A 131 18.48 5.21 21.09
N SER A 132 19.30 4.20 21.33
CA SER A 132 19.01 2.83 20.88
C SER A 132 17.70 2.27 21.48
N PHE A 133 17.24 2.79 22.62
CA PHE A 133 15.98 2.41 23.25
C PHE A 133 14.78 3.19 22.73
N TYR A 134 15.00 4.44 22.30
CA TYR A 134 13.98 5.33 21.76
C TYR A 134 14.44 5.90 20.41
N PRO A 135 14.52 5.05 19.38
CA PRO A 135 14.91 5.50 18.06
C PRO A 135 13.80 6.35 17.44
N VAL A 136 14.21 7.27 16.59
CA VAL A 136 13.30 8.10 15.81
C VAL A 136 13.66 8.01 14.33
N TYR A 137 12.71 8.33 13.45
CA TYR A 137 12.99 8.35 12.02
C TYR A 137 12.40 9.57 11.32
N THR A 138 13.07 9.97 10.24
CA THR A 138 12.53 10.90 9.25
C THR A 138 12.21 10.13 7.97
N TYR A 139 11.16 10.54 7.25
CA TYR A 139 10.76 9.90 6.01
C TYR A 139 10.71 10.92 4.89
N GLU A 140 11.63 10.79 3.94
CA GLU A 140 11.81 11.72 2.84
C GLU A 140 12.16 10.96 1.57
N ASN A 141 11.55 11.38 0.46
CA ASN A 141 11.81 10.80 -0.85
C ASN A 141 11.78 9.25 -0.86
N LYS A 142 10.82 8.66 -0.14
CA LYS A 142 10.68 7.20 0.04
C LYS A 142 11.87 6.52 0.74
N VAL A 143 12.69 7.27 1.44
CA VAL A 143 13.79 6.76 2.27
C VAL A 143 13.49 7.07 3.73
N ILE A 144 13.66 6.06 4.58
CA ILE A 144 13.56 6.18 6.02
C ILE A 144 14.98 6.36 6.55
N LYS A 145 15.24 7.47 7.22
CA LYS A 145 16.49 7.72 7.92
C LYS A 145 16.27 7.61 9.42
N ILE A 146 17.03 6.73 10.06
CA ILE A 146 16.85 6.37 11.47
C ILE A 146 17.94 7.01 12.31
N TYR A 147 17.55 7.51 13.48
CA TYR A 147 18.44 8.07 14.48
C TYR A 147 18.33 7.29 15.79
N PRO A 148 19.44 7.10 16.54
CA PRO A 148 20.79 7.64 16.28
C PRO A 148 21.44 6.99 15.05
N LEU A 149 22.35 7.73 14.38
CA LEU A 149 23.06 7.27 13.17
C LEU A 149 23.94 6.02 13.37
N THR A 150 24.19 5.65 14.62
CA THR A 150 24.93 4.45 15.00
C THR A 150 24.05 3.20 15.09
N LEU A 151 22.74 3.34 14.91
CA LEU A 151 21.80 2.23 15.04
C LEU A 151 22.00 1.24 13.90
N THR A 152 22.17 -0.02 14.26
CA THR A 152 22.29 -1.17 13.35
C THR A 152 21.25 -2.23 13.70
N GLY A 153 20.96 -3.11 12.78
CA GLY A 153 20.00 -4.20 13.01
C GLY A 153 18.86 -4.20 12.00
N THR A 154 17.74 -4.78 12.38
CA THR A 154 16.55 -4.93 11.54
C THR A 154 15.40 -4.08 12.01
N VAL A 155 14.67 -3.52 11.06
CA VAL A 155 13.38 -2.86 11.28
C VAL A 155 12.29 -3.58 10.52
N GLN A 156 11.14 -3.69 11.13
CA GLN A 156 9.92 -4.18 10.50
C GLN A 156 9.07 -2.99 10.11
N LEU A 157 8.77 -2.89 8.83
CA LEU A 157 7.87 -1.88 8.28
C LEU A 157 6.48 -2.48 8.12
N ASN A 158 5.49 -1.83 8.67
CA ASN A 158 4.09 -2.12 8.40
C ASN A 158 3.58 -1.04 7.45
N TYR A 159 3.04 -1.45 6.31
CA TYR A 159 2.65 -0.51 5.27
C TYR A 159 1.44 -0.99 4.47
N LEU A 160 0.84 -0.07 3.74
CA LEU A 160 -0.17 -0.36 2.75
C LEU A 160 0.49 -0.49 1.38
N LYS A 161 0.24 -1.63 0.75
CA LYS A 161 0.73 -1.91 -0.60
C LYS A 161 -0.31 -1.44 -1.61
N PHE A 162 0.15 -0.74 -2.67
CA PHE A 162 -0.70 -0.48 -3.82
C PHE A 162 -1.07 -1.80 -4.51
N PRO A 163 -2.33 -1.99 -4.93
CA PRO A 163 -2.72 -3.17 -5.67
C PRO A 163 -1.87 -3.35 -6.93
N SER A 164 -1.53 -4.59 -7.24
CA SER A 164 -0.79 -4.90 -8.46
C SER A 164 -1.71 -4.80 -9.67
N ASP A 165 -1.18 -4.31 -10.78
CA ASP A 165 -1.92 -4.19 -12.02
C ASP A 165 -2.54 -5.54 -12.43
N PRO A 166 -3.81 -5.55 -12.85
CA PRO A 166 -4.43 -6.74 -13.39
C PRO A 166 -3.68 -7.15 -14.67
N LYS A 167 -3.15 -8.35 -14.68
CA LYS A 167 -2.46 -8.91 -15.85
C LYS A 167 -3.33 -9.98 -16.46
N TRP A 168 -3.65 -9.80 -17.73
CA TRP A 168 -4.32 -10.80 -18.52
C TRP A 168 -3.35 -11.36 -19.57
N GLY A 169 -3.07 -12.68 -19.46
CA GLY A 169 -2.17 -13.37 -20.38
C GLY A 169 -2.89 -13.63 -21.70
N PHE A 170 -2.34 -13.13 -22.77
CA PHE A 170 -2.76 -13.47 -24.13
C PHE A 170 -1.55 -13.62 -25.04
N THR A 171 -1.70 -14.43 -26.06
CA THR A 171 -0.76 -14.54 -27.18
C THR A 171 -1.49 -14.11 -28.45
N ILE A 172 -0.74 -13.52 -29.38
CA ILE A 172 -1.29 -13.17 -30.70
C ILE A 172 -0.97 -14.32 -31.64
N ASP A 173 -1.99 -14.88 -32.28
CA ASP A 173 -1.83 -15.86 -33.35
C ASP A 173 -1.03 -15.21 -34.49
N PRO A 174 0.15 -15.75 -34.86
CA PRO A 174 0.97 -15.16 -35.91
C PRO A 174 0.34 -15.27 -37.32
N GLU A 175 -0.60 -16.19 -37.53
CA GLU A 175 -1.23 -16.39 -38.83
C GLU A 175 -2.51 -15.57 -39.00
N LEU A 176 -3.32 -15.48 -37.98
CA LEU A 176 -4.64 -14.84 -38.02
C LEU A 176 -4.71 -13.49 -37.32
N GLY A 177 -3.69 -13.13 -36.55
CA GLY A 177 -3.68 -11.89 -35.75
C GLY A 177 -4.70 -11.86 -34.60
N ASN A 178 -5.35 -12.98 -34.30
CA ASN A 178 -6.34 -13.10 -33.24
C ASN A 178 -5.69 -13.25 -31.88
N TYR A 179 -6.35 -12.76 -30.81
CA TYR A 179 -5.91 -12.93 -29.43
C TYR A 179 -6.29 -14.32 -28.92
N ILE A 180 -5.29 -15.13 -28.56
CA ILE A 180 -5.47 -16.42 -27.89
C ILE A 180 -5.23 -16.19 -26.40
N TYR A 181 -6.20 -16.49 -25.57
CA TYR A 181 -6.15 -16.29 -24.11
C TYR A 181 -5.66 -17.56 -23.43
N ASN A 182 -4.72 -17.39 -22.49
CA ASN A 182 -4.15 -18.45 -21.66
C ASN A 182 -4.85 -18.56 -20.31
#